data_5d6ff76d6887bc0da0aa3bd9db7d828a
#
_entry.id   5d6ff76d6887bc0da0aa3bd9db7d828a
#
_cell.length_a   1.000
_cell.length_b   1.000
_cell.length_c   1.000
_cell.angle_alpha   90.00
_cell.angle_beta   90.00
_cell.angle_gamma   90.00
#
_symmetry.space_group_name_H-M   'P 1'
#
loop_
_entity.id
_entity.type
_entity.pdbx_description
1 polymer ?
#
loop_
_entity_poly.entity_id
_entity_poly.type
_entity_poly.pdbx_seq_one_letter_code
_entity_poly.pdbx_strand_id
1 'polypeptide(L)'
;MNAEDNALSAVGVDADDERIYRDLLRCPRATLPELAAHTGRTTVALRRAFSRLEALGLVSRMAGRPVRFLPIRPDVAVAALISRREEGLAQARLASLALLAETPRMEHLAPEELVEVVQGQAAVVQRFAQLQQTATEELLVLDRPPYAQDPTQQNVAEIERLAHGVLVRGIYDVAALEIPGKLRLAQESAAAGEQARISPEVPMKLAIADRTTAILPLSTDAAAHADSAVVVHSSTLLDALVTLFEVLWRSSLPLPAGPSRPRTAARRTCRIRSCSRCWRPGSRTRRSRASSG
;
A
#
# COMPACT_ATOMS: atom_id res chain seq x y z
N MET A 1 24.80 2.92 -0.05
CA MET A 1 24.28 4.28 0.25
C MET A 1 23.01 4.03 1.04
N ASN A 2 23.11 4.13 2.38
CA ASN A 2 22.07 3.66 3.29
C ASN A 2 20.83 4.54 3.22
N ALA A 3 19.65 3.94 3.27
CA ALA A 3 18.35 4.61 3.27
C ALA A 3 18.13 5.58 4.45
N GLU A 4 19.01 5.55 5.45
CA GLU A 4 19.01 6.46 6.60
C GLU A 4 19.58 7.86 6.28
N ASP A 5 20.25 8.04 5.13
CA ASP A 5 20.95 9.29 4.79
C ASP A 5 20.05 10.36 4.15
N ASN A 6 18.77 10.05 3.82
CA ASN A 6 17.84 11.02 3.24
C ASN A 6 16.38 10.75 3.66
N ALA A 7 16.12 10.90 4.95
CA ALA A 7 14.81 10.64 5.52
C ALA A 7 13.72 11.61 5.04
N LEU A 8 14.11 12.83 4.61
CA LEU A 8 13.18 13.87 4.16
C LEU A 8 12.99 13.92 2.63
N SER A 9 13.55 12.97 1.87
CA SER A 9 13.40 12.91 0.41
C SER A 9 11.94 12.80 -0.04
N ALA A 10 11.14 12.03 0.70
CA ALA A 10 9.72 11.83 0.42
C ALA A 10 8.90 13.13 0.45
N VAL A 11 9.37 14.15 1.18
CA VAL A 11 8.75 15.48 1.26
C VAL A 11 9.49 16.55 0.46
N GLY A 12 10.41 16.12 -0.44
CA GLY A 12 11.08 17.01 -1.40
C GLY A 12 12.31 17.74 -0.87
N VAL A 13 12.92 17.27 0.22
CA VAL A 13 14.17 17.81 0.74
C VAL A 13 15.34 16.99 0.18
N ASP A 14 16.28 17.66 -0.48
CA ASP A 14 17.50 17.02 -0.98
C ASP A 14 18.41 16.57 0.16
N ALA A 15 19.16 15.47 -0.04
CA ALA A 15 20.05 14.91 0.97
C ALA A 15 21.11 15.91 1.48
N ASP A 16 21.58 16.76 0.59
CA ASP A 16 22.56 17.78 0.94
C ASP A 16 21.94 18.92 1.76
N ASP A 17 20.72 19.32 1.40
CA ASP A 17 19.94 20.32 2.14
C ASP A 17 19.52 19.78 3.51
N GLU A 18 19.18 18.50 3.63
CA GLU A 18 18.88 17.86 4.92
C GLU A 18 20.11 17.90 5.86
N ARG A 19 21.30 17.60 5.35
CA ARG A 19 22.54 17.69 6.15
C ARG A 19 22.79 19.11 6.64
N ILE A 20 22.64 20.11 5.77
CA ILE A 20 22.80 21.53 6.11
C ILE A 20 21.78 21.96 7.17
N TYR A 21 20.53 21.49 7.05
CA TYR A 21 19.49 21.74 8.04
C TYR A 21 19.86 21.13 9.41
N ARG A 22 20.35 19.89 9.43
CA ARG A 22 20.84 19.23 10.65
C ARG A 22 22.00 19.98 11.29
N ASP A 23 22.93 20.52 10.49
CA ASP A 23 24.04 21.31 10.99
C ASP A 23 23.55 22.64 11.59
N LEU A 24 22.57 23.29 10.97
CA LEU A 24 21.94 24.48 11.52
C LEU A 24 21.16 24.21 12.81
N LEU A 25 20.54 23.04 12.97
CA LEU A 25 19.91 22.64 14.23
C LEU A 25 20.90 22.53 15.39
N ARG A 26 22.17 22.12 15.08
CA ARG A 26 23.23 22.05 16.08
C ARG A 26 23.82 23.43 16.43
N CYS A 27 23.80 24.36 15.44
CA CYS A 27 24.33 25.70 15.57
C CYS A 27 23.26 26.76 15.24
N PRO A 28 22.20 26.91 16.05
CA PRO A 28 21.12 27.84 15.78
C PRO A 28 21.61 29.30 15.80
N ARG A 29 21.10 30.12 14.90
CA ARG A 29 21.45 31.53 14.72
C ARG A 29 22.84 31.77 14.15
N ALA A 30 23.47 30.75 13.55
CA ALA A 30 24.75 30.91 12.90
C ALA A 30 24.67 31.82 11.67
N THR A 31 25.74 32.51 11.37
CA THR A 31 25.96 33.24 10.13
C THR A 31 26.48 32.32 9.04
N LEU A 32 26.40 32.74 7.77
CA LEU A 32 27.00 31.97 6.67
C LEU A 32 28.50 31.69 6.83
N PRO A 33 29.35 32.65 7.25
CA PRO A 33 30.77 32.36 7.50
C PRO A 33 31.03 31.37 8.64
N GLU A 34 30.26 31.44 9.72
CA GLU A 34 30.36 30.51 10.84
C GLU A 34 30.00 29.07 10.41
N LEU A 35 28.93 28.92 9.66
CA LEU A 35 28.55 27.62 9.10
C LEU A 35 29.54 27.12 8.05
N ALA A 36 30.07 28.00 7.22
CA ALA A 36 31.12 27.64 6.25
C ALA A 36 32.36 27.07 6.94
N ALA A 37 32.79 27.71 8.03
CA ALA A 37 33.93 27.21 8.83
C ALA A 37 33.60 25.86 9.51
N HIS A 38 32.37 25.68 9.98
CA HIS A 38 31.96 24.43 10.65
C HIS A 38 31.75 23.26 9.70
N THR A 39 31.19 23.50 8.50
CA THR A 39 30.83 22.43 7.55
C THR A 39 31.85 22.20 6.46
N GLY A 40 32.88 23.04 6.34
CA GLY A 40 33.84 23.01 5.25
C GLY A 40 33.27 23.41 3.87
N ARG A 41 32.06 23.96 3.82
CA ARG A 41 31.37 24.33 2.60
C ARG A 41 31.60 25.79 2.22
N THR A 42 31.48 26.09 0.94
CA THR A 42 31.61 27.50 0.51
C THR A 42 30.36 28.30 0.88
N THR A 43 30.54 29.59 1.20
CA THR A 43 29.41 30.49 1.51
C THR A 43 28.41 30.62 0.38
N VAL A 44 28.85 30.45 -0.89
CA VAL A 44 27.96 30.44 -2.07
C VAL A 44 27.07 29.21 -2.08
N ALA A 45 27.62 28.02 -1.83
CA ALA A 45 26.84 26.77 -1.73
C ALA A 45 25.80 26.83 -0.60
N LEU A 46 26.23 27.29 0.58
CA LEU A 46 25.33 27.48 1.72
C LEU A 46 24.22 28.48 1.44
N ARG A 47 24.51 29.59 0.77
CA ARG A 47 23.48 30.57 0.39
C ARG A 47 22.40 29.97 -0.50
N ARG A 48 22.78 29.15 -1.50
CA ARG A 48 21.84 28.44 -2.38
C ARG A 48 21.01 27.43 -1.61
N ALA A 49 21.63 26.65 -0.72
CA ALA A 49 20.93 25.69 0.12
C ALA A 49 19.93 26.39 1.07
N PHE A 50 20.35 27.48 1.71
CA PHE A 50 19.43 28.26 2.56
C PHE A 50 18.26 28.88 1.82
N SER A 51 18.46 29.34 0.57
CA SER A 51 17.33 29.78 -0.25
C SER A 51 16.32 28.68 -0.51
N ARG A 52 16.76 27.43 -0.76
CA ARG A 52 15.86 26.28 -0.93
C ARG A 52 15.17 25.89 0.39
N LEU A 53 15.95 25.80 1.47
CA LEU A 53 15.41 25.49 2.81
C LEU A 53 14.41 26.53 3.31
N GLU A 54 14.65 27.83 2.99
CA GLU A 54 13.72 28.92 3.29
C GLU A 54 12.42 28.78 2.46
N ALA A 55 12.51 28.46 1.18
CA ALA A 55 11.36 28.18 0.33
C ALA A 55 10.54 26.95 0.78
N LEU A 56 11.21 25.96 1.35
CA LEU A 56 10.57 24.78 1.94
C LEU A 56 10.01 25.05 3.34
N GLY A 57 10.33 26.17 3.96
CA GLY A 57 9.89 26.51 5.32
C GLY A 57 10.65 25.78 6.43
N LEU A 58 11.84 25.26 6.15
CA LEU A 58 12.73 24.64 7.15
C LEU A 58 13.60 25.63 7.91
N VAL A 59 13.86 26.78 7.30
CA VAL A 59 14.74 27.82 7.83
C VAL A 59 14.06 29.19 7.68
N SER A 60 14.28 30.04 8.66
CA SER A 60 13.86 31.46 8.64
C SER A 60 15.10 32.35 8.72
N ARG A 61 15.06 33.47 8.01
CA ARG A 61 16.09 34.49 8.01
C ARG A 61 15.75 35.55 9.07
N MET A 62 16.69 35.83 9.95
CA MET A 62 16.60 36.94 10.89
C MET A 62 17.16 38.23 10.27
N ALA A 63 16.40 39.30 10.34
CA ALA A 63 16.87 40.64 9.95
C ALA A 63 18.03 41.08 10.87
N GLY A 64 19.09 41.60 10.28
CA GLY A 64 20.26 42.07 11.02
C GLY A 64 21.52 42.10 10.15
N ARG A 65 22.58 42.72 10.70
CA ARG A 65 23.93 42.70 10.10
C ARG A 65 24.91 42.19 11.18
N PRO A 66 25.46 40.97 11.03
CA PRO A 66 25.31 40.03 9.91
C PRO A 66 23.94 39.29 9.93
N VAL A 67 23.48 38.84 8.75
CA VAL A 67 22.28 38.02 8.61
C VAL A 67 22.48 36.67 9.31
N ARG A 68 21.51 36.26 10.12
CA ARG A 68 21.50 34.97 10.85
C ARG A 68 20.36 34.11 10.36
N PHE A 69 20.54 32.78 10.42
CA PHE A 69 19.56 31.80 10.03
C PHE A 69 19.08 31.05 11.27
N LEU A 70 17.77 30.89 11.38
CA LEU A 70 17.11 30.17 12.47
C LEU A 70 16.45 28.92 11.89
N PRO A 71 16.77 27.71 12.37
CA PRO A 71 16.04 26.52 11.97
C PRO A 71 14.64 26.56 12.58
N ILE A 72 13.63 26.24 11.78
CA ILE A 72 12.29 25.98 12.27
C ILE A 72 12.26 24.61 12.92
N ARG A 73 11.51 24.42 13.97
CA ARG A 73 11.43 23.14 14.67
C ARG A 73 11.06 22.00 13.70
N PRO A 74 11.77 20.85 13.71
CA PRO A 74 11.56 19.78 12.77
C PRO A 74 10.12 19.22 12.75
N ASP A 75 9.50 19.11 13.94
CA ASP A 75 8.10 18.66 14.10
C ASP A 75 7.11 19.55 13.34
N VAL A 76 7.31 20.85 13.37
CA VAL A 76 6.45 21.84 12.71
C VAL A 76 6.75 21.90 11.21
N ALA A 77 8.03 22.00 10.85
CA ALA A 77 8.44 22.16 9.47
C ALA A 77 8.11 20.91 8.62
N VAL A 78 8.41 19.72 9.16
CA VAL A 78 8.12 18.45 8.46
C VAL A 78 6.62 18.21 8.35
N ALA A 79 5.82 18.52 9.39
CA ALA A 79 4.36 18.42 9.31
C ALA A 79 3.79 19.31 8.20
N ALA A 80 4.29 20.55 8.05
CA ALA A 80 3.87 21.45 6.98
C ALA A 80 4.25 20.95 5.59
N LEU A 81 5.42 20.31 5.44
CA LEU A 81 5.84 19.69 4.18
C LEU A 81 4.98 18.46 3.82
N ILE A 82 4.62 17.63 4.80
CA ILE A 82 3.72 16.49 4.62
C ILE A 82 2.36 16.99 4.13
N SER A 83 1.74 17.95 4.83
CA SER A 83 0.43 18.51 4.43
C SER A 83 0.46 19.06 3.01
N ARG A 84 1.50 19.81 2.64
CA ARG A 84 1.66 20.34 1.27
C ARG A 84 1.77 19.21 0.22
N ARG A 85 2.45 18.11 0.57
CA ARG A 85 2.57 16.95 -0.31
C ARG A 85 1.24 16.22 -0.48
N GLU A 86 0.49 16.07 0.61
CA GLU A 86 -0.86 15.46 0.61
C GLU A 86 -1.84 16.29 -0.22
N GLU A 87 -1.83 17.63 -0.08
CA GLU A 87 -2.61 18.54 -0.91
C GLU A 87 -2.26 18.40 -2.40
N GLY A 88 -0.96 18.35 -2.73
CA GLY A 88 -0.50 18.14 -4.11
C GLY A 88 -0.96 16.79 -4.69
N LEU A 89 -0.93 15.73 -3.89
CA LEU A 89 -1.43 14.40 -4.29
C LEU A 89 -2.95 14.42 -4.48
N ALA A 90 -3.69 15.11 -3.61
CA ALA A 90 -5.14 15.26 -3.75
C ALA A 90 -5.50 16.03 -5.04
N GLN A 91 -4.79 17.12 -5.34
CA GLN A 91 -4.97 17.86 -6.59
C GLN A 91 -4.64 17.01 -7.83
N ALA A 92 -3.56 16.23 -7.79
CA ALA A 92 -3.20 15.32 -8.87
C ALA A 92 -4.28 14.26 -9.12
N ARG A 93 -4.92 13.73 -8.05
CA ARG A 93 -6.07 12.81 -8.17
C ARG A 93 -7.27 13.47 -8.84
N LEU A 94 -7.61 14.71 -8.45
CA LEU A 94 -8.69 15.47 -9.09
C LEU A 94 -8.39 15.76 -10.56
N ALA A 95 -7.15 16.14 -10.87
CA ALA A 95 -6.73 16.36 -12.26
C ALA A 95 -6.82 15.06 -13.09
N SER A 96 -6.47 13.90 -12.52
CA SER A 96 -6.64 12.61 -13.18
C SER A 96 -8.10 12.31 -13.52
N LEU A 97 -9.04 12.60 -12.62
CA LEU A 97 -10.47 12.45 -12.88
C LEU A 97 -10.96 13.40 -13.97
N ALA A 98 -10.46 14.64 -14.00
CA ALA A 98 -10.79 15.60 -15.05
C ALA A 98 -10.27 15.13 -16.42
N LEU A 99 -9.04 14.64 -16.50
CA LEU A 99 -8.47 14.07 -17.72
C LEU A 99 -9.24 12.84 -18.22
N LEU A 100 -9.71 11.99 -17.28
CA LEU A 100 -10.59 10.88 -17.62
C LEU A 100 -11.92 11.33 -18.21
N ALA A 101 -12.49 12.44 -17.71
CA ALA A 101 -13.72 13.01 -18.25
C ALA A 101 -13.53 13.66 -19.63
N GLU A 102 -12.34 14.15 -19.94
CA GLU A 102 -11.97 14.68 -21.25
C GLU A 102 -11.61 13.57 -22.26
N THR A 103 -11.30 12.37 -21.78
CA THR A 103 -11.06 11.21 -22.65
C THR A 103 -12.41 10.87 -23.30
N PRO A 104 -12.50 10.84 -24.63
CA PRO A 104 -13.73 10.47 -25.30
C PRO A 104 -14.24 9.14 -24.71
N ARG A 105 -15.48 9.11 -24.24
CA ARG A 105 -16.15 7.84 -23.93
C ARG A 105 -16.11 7.03 -25.20
N MET A 106 -15.26 6.02 -25.20
CA MET A 106 -15.08 5.12 -26.34
C MET A 106 -16.33 4.25 -26.44
N GLU A 107 -17.43 4.84 -26.90
CA GLU A 107 -18.66 4.08 -27.16
C GLU A 107 -18.47 3.06 -28.28
N HIS A 108 -17.37 3.17 -29.03
CA HIS A 108 -16.94 2.21 -30.05
C HIS A 108 -15.41 2.12 -30.00
N LEU A 109 -14.87 1.27 -29.11
CA LEU A 109 -13.47 0.85 -29.21
C LEU A 109 -13.24 0.29 -30.62
N ALA A 110 -12.26 0.82 -31.35
CA ALA A 110 -11.82 0.13 -32.55
C ALA A 110 -11.46 -1.32 -32.16
N PRO A 111 -11.75 -2.32 -32.99
CA PRO A 111 -11.45 -3.73 -32.65
C PRO A 111 -10.01 -3.95 -32.15
N GLU A 112 -9.08 -3.10 -32.60
CA GLU A 112 -7.67 -3.07 -32.24
C GLU A 112 -7.42 -2.55 -30.80
N GLU A 113 -8.35 -1.83 -30.21
CA GLU A 113 -8.26 -1.27 -28.85
C GLU A 113 -8.93 -2.15 -27.80
N LEU A 114 -9.71 -3.18 -28.25
CA LEU A 114 -10.35 -4.13 -27.35
C LEU A 114 -9.34 -5.08 -26.71
N VAL A 115 -8.20 -5.26 -27.35
CA VAL A 115 -7.19 -6.24 -26.96
C VAL A 115 -5.80 -5.62 -27.09
N GLU A 116 -5.14 -5.41 -25.96
CA GLU A 116 -3.75 -4.93 -25.88
C GLU A 116 -2.81 -6.11 -25.71
N VAL A 117 -1.76 -6.21 -26.54
CA VAL A 117 -0.72 -7.23 -26.37
C VAL A 117 0.47 -6.63 -25.62
N VAL A 118 0.77 -7.19 -24.46
CA VAL A 118 1.91 -6.84 -23.62
C VAL A 118 3.03 -7.82 -23.85
N GLN A 119 4.24 -7.34 -24.20
CA GLN A 119 5.41 -8.17 -24.47
C GLN A 119 6.53 -7.89 -23.45
N GLY A 120 7.21 -8.94 -23.04
CA GLY A 120 8.30 -8.92 -22.06
C GLY A 120 7.81 -9.16 -20.63
N GLN A 121 8.51 -10.08 -19.94
CA GLN A 121 8.18 -10.52 -18.58
C GLN A 121 8.00 -9.33 -17.60
N ALA A 122 8.91 -8.36 -17.63
CA ALA A 122 8.84 -7.20 -16.75
C ALA A 122 7.58 -6.35 -17.01
N ALA A 123 7.17 -6.18 -18.27
CA ALA A 123 5.98 -5.44 -18.65
C ALA A 123 4.70 -6.21 -18.24
N VAL A 124 4.67 -7.53 -18.41
CA VAL A 124 3.56 -8.39 -17.98
C VAL A 124 3.37 -8.30 -16.46
N VAL A 125 4.45 -8.41 -15.69
CA VAL A 125 4.45 -8.27 -14.23
C VAL A 125 3.93 -6.90 -13.81
N GLN A 126 4.43 -5.83 -14.42
CA GLN A 126 4.01 -4.47 -14.14
C GLN A 126 2.51 -4.26 -14.48
N ARG A 127 2.05 -4.78 -15.63
CA ARG A 127 0.66 -4.64 -16.05
C ARG A 127 -0.31 -5.39 -15.12
N PHE A 128 0.10 -6.59 -14.67
CA PHE A 128 -0.65 -7.34 -13.68
C PHE A 128 -0.74 -6.60 -12.33
N ALA A 129 0.37 -6.04 -11.85
CA ALA A 129 0.37 -5.24 -10.63
C ALA A 129 -0.50 -3.98 -10.76
N GLN A 130 -0.48 -3.28 -11.89
CA GLN A 130 -1.34 -2.14 -12.17
C GLN A 130 -2.81 -2.53 -12.14
N LEU A 131 -3.19 -3.64 -12.81
CA LEU A 131 -4.57 -4.14 -12.79
C LEU A 131 -5.05 -4.40 -11.36
N GLN A 132 -4.25 -5.05 -10.52
CA GLN A 132 -4.59 -5.26 -9.12
C GLN A 132 -4.74 -3.95 -8.36
N GLN A 133 -3.82 -2.99 -8.53
CA GLN A 133 -3.84 -1.70 -7.84
C GLN A 133 -5.03 -0.82 -8.23
N THR A 134 -5.53 -0.95 -9.44
CA THR A 134 -6.68 -0.16 -9.94
C THR A 134 -8.02 -0.76 -9.56
N ALA A 135 -8.10 -2.02 -9.13
CA ALA A 135 -9.34 -2.64 -8.68
C ALA A 135 -9.94 -1.88 -7.49
N THR A 136 -11.21 -1.50 -7.61
CA THR A 136 -11.96 -0.73 -6.61
C THR A 136 -13.15 -1.48 -6.02
N GLU A 137 -13.75 -2.40 -6.77
CA GLU A 137 -14.92 -3.17 -6.36
C GLU A 137 -14.58 -4.65 -6.18
N GLU A 138 -14.08 -5.31 -7.22
CA GLU A 138 -13.74 -6.74 -7.17
C GLU A 138 -12.50 -7.09 -7.99
N LEU A 139 -11.82 -8.16 -7.55
CA LEU A 139 -10.72 -8.79 -8.24
C LEU A 139 -10.99 -10.30 -8.33
N LEU A 140 -11.07 -10.82 -9.56
CA LEU A 140 -11.32 -12.24 -9.85
C LEU A 140 -10.03 -12.86 -10.39
N VAL A 141 -9.57 -13.95 -9.80
CA VAL A 141 -8.30 -14.58 -10.15
C VAL A 141 -8.47 -16.08 -10.40
N LEU A 142 -8.01 -16.54 -11.56
CA LEU A 142 -7.75 -17.94 -11.83
C LEU A 142 -6.24 -18.17 -11.70
N ASP A 143 -5.84 -18.89 -10.66
CA ASP A 143 -4.43 -19.11 -10.32
C ASP A 143 -3.96 -20.51 -10.67
N ARG A 144 -3.04 -20.58 -11.65
CA ARG A 144 -2.39 -21.81 -12.10
C ARG A 144 -0.95 -21.55 -12.54
N PRO A 145 -0.04 -22.55 -12.47
CA PRO A 145 1.28 -22.44 -13.08
C PRO A 145 1.17 -22.42 -14.63
N PRO A 146 2.21 -21.90 -15.33
CA PRO A 146 3.44 -21.35 -14.79
C PRO A 146 3.30 -19.91 -14.32
N TYR A 147 4.29 -19.41 -13.55
CA TYR A 147 4.30 -18.08 -12.98
C TYR A 147 5.42 -17.22 -13.57
N ALA A 148 5.12 -15.96 -13.85
CA ALA A 148 6.10 -14.96 -14.28
C ALA A 148 7.00 -14.46 -13.12
N GLN A 149 6.55 -14.64 -11.88
CA GLN A 149 7.26 -14.31 -10.66
C GLN A 149 7.30 -15.51 -9.71
N ASP A 150 8.12 -15.43 -8.67
CA ASP A 150 8.15 -16.43 -7.62
C ASP A 150 6.77 -16.55 -6.93
N PRO A 151 6.07 -17.69 -7.09
CA PRO A 151 4.73 -17.88 -6.54
C PRO A 151 4.72 -18.05 -5.02
N THR A 152 5.89 -18.13 -4.38
CA THR A 152 6.04 -18.28 -2.91
C THR A 152 6.19 -16.96 -2.20
N GLN A 153 6.25 -15.84 -2.94
CA GLN A 153 6.24 -14.50 -2.37
C GLN A 153 4.80 -14.02 -2.17
N GLN A 154 4.61 -13.28 -1.08
CA GLN A 154 3.31 -12.70 -0.74
C GLN A 154 2.90 -11.63 -1.76
N ASN A 155 1.68 -11.68 -2.23
CA ASN A 155 1.11 -10.67 -3.11
C ASN A 155 0.65 -9.44 -2.31
N VAL A 156 1.57 -8.49 -2.13
CA VAL A 156 1.32 -7.28 -1.33
C VAL A 156 0.17 -6.45 -1.92
N ALA A 157 0.08 -6.33 -3.25
CA ALA A 157 -0.97 -5.57 -3.92
C ALA A 157 -2.38 -6.11 -3.61
N GLU A 158 -2.53 -7.43 -3.59
CA GLU A 158 -3.79 -8.10 -3.26
C GLU A 158 -4.20 -7.86 -1.79
N ILE A 159 -3.24 -7.99 -0.88
CA ILE A 159 -3.50 -7.75 0.55
C ILE A 159 -3.90 -6.29 0.81
N GLU A 160 -3.27 -5.35 0.12
CA GLU A 160 -3.66 -3.94 0.18
C GLU A 160 -5.09 -3.73 -0.33
N ARG A 161 -5.50 -4.41 -1.40
CA ARG A 161 -6.88 -4.33 -1.92
C ARG A 161 -7.89 -4.90 -0.92
N LEU A 162 -7.60 -6.06 -0.34
CA LEU A 162 -8.42 -6.64 0.73
C LEU A 162 -8.57 -5.69 1.93
N ALA A 163 -7.49 -5.02 2.34
CA ALA A 163 -7.52 -4.04 3.41
C ALA A 163 -8.37 -2.80 3.07
N HIS A 164 -8.51 -2.46 1.79
CA HIS A 164 -9.38 -1.38 1.31
C HIS A 164 -10.83 -1.82 1.03
N GLY A 165 -11.17 -3.08 1.31
CA GLY A 165 -12.53 -3.59 1.18
C GLY A 165 -12.91 -4.07 -0.23
N VAL A 166 -11.93 -4.22 -1.14
CA VAL A 166 -12.14 -4.82 -2.45
C VAL A 166 -12.47 -6.31 -2.27
N LEU A 167 -13.49 -6.80 -2.97
CA LEU A 167 -13.87 -8.21 -2.97
C LEU A 167 -12.86 -9.01 -3.81
N VAL A 168 -12.00 -9.81 -3.19
CA VAL A 168 -11.07 -10.69 -3.91
C VAL A 168 -11.59 -12.11 -3.90
N ARG A 169 -11.72 -12.72 -5.09
CA ARG A 169 -12.14 -14.10 -5.30
C ARG A 169 -11.10 -14.86 -6.12
N GLY A 170 -10.48 -15.87 -5.51
CA GLY A 170 -9.43 -16.68 -6.12
C GLY A 170 -9.86 -18.14 -6.33
N ILE A 171 -9.62 -18.71 -7.51
CA ILE A 171 -9.73 -20.14 -7.79
C ILE A 171 -8.32 -20.67 -8.04
N TYR A 172 -7.87 -21.54 -7.18
CA TYR A 172 -6.55 -22.14 -7.22
C TYR A 172 -6.61 -23.53 -7.90
N ASP A 173 -5.76 -23.74 -8.88
CA ASP A 173 -5.50 -25.08 -9.42
C ASP A 173 -4.82 -25.95 -8.37
N VAL A 174 -5.17 -27.22 -8.27
CA VAL A 174 -4.52 -28.16 -7.36
C VAL A 174 -3.00 -28.19 -7.59
N ALA A 175 -2.55 -28.19 -8.85
CA ALA A 175 -1.12 -28.16 -9.16
C ALA A 175 -0.42 -26.88 -8.67
N ALA A 176 -1.14 -25.76 -8.56
CA ALA A 176 -0.61 -24.55 -7.96
C ALA A 176 -0.35 -24.73 -6.45
N LEU A 177 -1.26 -25.40 -5.76
CA LEU A 177 -1.18 -25.62 -4.31
C LEU A 177 -0.17 -26.68 -3.90
N GLU A 178 0.25 -27.54 -4.85
CA GLU A 178 1.34 -28.52 -4.65
C GLU A 178 2.73 -27.86 -4.61
N ILE A 179 2.86 -26.63 -5.10
CA ILE A 179 4.11 -25.87 -5.00
C ILE A 179 4.41 -25.57 -3.52
N PRO A 180 5.62 -25.94 -3.02
CA PRO A 180 5.98 -25.72 -1.62
C PRO A 180 5.75 -24.29 -1.15
N GLY A 181 4.95 -24.11 -0.11
CA GLY A 181 4.62 -22.80 0.46
C GLY A 181 3.39 -22.10 -0.13
N LYS A 182 2.93 -22.47 -1.33
CA LYS A 182 1.79 -21.80 -1.99
C LYS A 182 0.47 -22.02 -1.25
N LEU A 183 0.20 -23.25 -0.78
CA LEU A 183 -1.00 -23.52 0.03
C LEU A 183 -1.05 -22.65 1.30
N ARG A 184 0.09 -22.46 1.96
CA ARG A 184 0.16 -21.59 3.15
C ARG A 184 -0.17 -20.14 2.79
N LEU A 185 0.36 -19.62 1.70
CA LEU A 185 0.07 -18.26 1.23
C LEU A 185 -1.42 -18.09 0.88
N ALA A 186 -2.02 -19.03 0.15
CA ALA A 186 -3.44 -19.00 -0.16
C ALA A 186 -4.32 -19.00 1.11
N GLN A 187 -3.91 -19.76 2.14
CA GLN A 187 -4.60 -19.74 3.44
C GLN A 187 -4.40 -18.41 4.20
N GLU A 188 -3.24 -17.78 4.07
CA GLU A 188 -2.98 -16.45 4.65
C GLU A 188 -3.82 -15.37 3.94
N SER A 189 -3.94 -15.39 2.61
CA SER A 189 -4.83 -14.50 1.84
C SER A 189 -6.30 -14.73 2.22
N ALA A 190 -6.73 -15.99 2.34
CA ALA A 190 -8.09 -16.31 2.80
C ALA A 190 -8.35 -15.81 4.23
N ALA A 191 -7.37 -15.89 5.13
CA ALA A 191 -7.47 -15.33 6.48
C ALA A 191 -7.50 -13.78 6.48
N ALA A 192 -6.95 -13.14 5.46
CA ALA A 192 -7.02 -11.70 5.24
C ALA A 192 -8.34 -11.24 4.60
N GLY A 193 -9.18 -12.16 4.12
CA GLY A 193 -10.50 -11.86 3.58
C GLY A 193 -10.74 -12.30 2.14
N GLU A 194 -9.76 -12.91 1.46
CA GLU A 194 -9.96 -13.49 0.14
C GLU A 194 -10.97 -14.64 0.20
N GLN A 195 -11.90 -14.66 -0.73
CA GLN A 195 -12.75 -15.81 -0.97
C GLN A 195 -11.98 -16.80 -1.87
N ALA A 196 -11.30 -17.76 -1.25
CA ALA A 196 -10.47 -18.74 -1.94
C ALA A 196 -11.22 -20.05 -2.19
N ARG A 197 -11.11 -20.59 -3.40
CA ARG A 197 -11.63 -21.89 -3.82
C ARG A 197 -10.57 -22.73 -4.52
N ILE A 198 -10.78 -24.02 -4.60
CA ILE A 198 -9.89 -24.99 -5.28
C ILE A 198 -10.67 -25.63 -6.41
N SER A 199 -10.02 -25.76 -7.56
CA SER A 199 -10.49 -26.54 -8.69
C SER A 199 -9.47 -27.63 -9.05
N PRO A 200 -9.90 -28.86 -9.39
CA PRO A 200 -9.00 -29.89 -9.89
C PRO A 200 -8.22 -29.46 -11.15
N GLU A 201 -8.85 -28.61 -11.96
CA GLU A 201 -8.29 -28.07 -13.18
C GLU A 201 -8.78 -26.64 -13.39
N VAL A 202 -7.85 -25.72 -13.60
CA VAL A 202 -8.10 -24.34 -14.02
C VAL A 202 -7.63 -24.19 -15.46
N PRO A 203 -8.49 -23.82 -16.42
CA PRO A 203 -8.16 -23.89 -17.84
C PRO A 203 -7.07 -22.90 -18.25
N MET A 204 -6.99 -21.75 -17.63
CA MET A 204 -6.02 -20.70 -17.94
C MET A 204 -5.75 -19.84 -16.70
N LYS A 205 -4.62 -19.14 -16.71
CA LYS A 205 -4.35 -18.05 -15.79
C LYS A 205 -5.14 -16.82 -16.23
N LEU A 206 -5.84 -16.15 -15.30
CA LEU A 206 -6.68 -15.00 -15.60
C LEU A 206 -6.77 -14.11 -14.38
N ALA A 207 -6.74 -12.80 -14.57
CA ALA A 207 -7.16 -11.85 -13.55
C ALA A 207 -8.10 -10.81 -14.17
N ILE A 208 -9.20 -10.49 -13.49
CA ILE A 208 -10.20 -9.52 -13.92
C ILE A 208 -10.41 -8.52 -12.80
N ALA A 209 -10.30 -7.22 -13.11
CA ALA A 209 -10.59 -6.12 -12.19
C ALA A 209 -11.92 -5.46 -12.57
N ASP A 210 -12.80 -5.30 -11.58
CA ASP A 210 -14.05 -4.55 -11.65
C ASP A 210 -14.94 -4.90 -12.87
N ARG A 211 -14.79 -6.11 -13.44
CA ARG A 211 -15.42 -6.58 -14.68
C ARG A 211 -15.25 -5.62 -15.87
N THR A 212 -14.20 -4.81 -15.85
CA THR A 212 -13.89 -3.84 -16.90
C THR A 212 -12.60 -4.15 -17.65
N THR A 213 -11.68 -4.87 -17.01
CA THR A 213 -10.38 -5.19 -17.60
C THR A 213 -9.95 -6.59 -17.16
N ALA A 214 -9.47 -7.39 -18.09
CA ALA A 214 -8.86 -8.68 -17.81
C ALA A 214 -7.43 -8.75 -18.33
N ILE A 215 -6.58 -9.56 -17.70
CA ILE A 215 -5.26 -9.93 -18.17
C ILE A 215 -5.11 -11.44 -18.16
N LEU A 216 -4.60 -11.99 -19.25
CA LEU A 216 -4.34 -13.42 -19.40
C LEU A 216 -3.09 -13.63 -20.26
N PRO A 217 -2.38 -14.77 -20.13
CA PRO A 217 -1.25 -15.09 -21.00
C PRO A 217 -1.66 -15.20 -22.46
N LEU A 218 -0.81 -14.73 -23.37
CA LEU A 218 -1.03 -14.85 -24.81
C LEU A 218 -0.76 -16.27 -25.32
N SER A 219 0.23 -16.95 -24.74
CA SER A 219 0.68 -18.27 -25.18
C SER A 219 0.20 -19.37 -24.22
N THR A 220 -0.13 -20.52 -24.78
CA THR A 220 -0.37 -21.77 -24.01
C THR A 220 0.91 -22.53 -23.74
N ASP A 221 2.03 -22.18 -24.40
CA ASP A 221 3.34 -22.79 -24.16
C ASP A 221 3.91 -22.28 -22.83
N ALA A 222 4.26 -23.20 -21.93
CA ALA A 222 4.78 -22.91 -20.61
C ALA A 222 6.05 -22.04 -20.63
N ALA A 223 6.90 -22.16 -21.63
CA ALA A 223 8.12 -21.37 -21.77
C ALA A 223 7.83 -19.90 -22.18
N ALA A 224 6.79 -19.67 -22.97
CA ALA A 224 6.40 -18.36 -23.47
C ALA A 224 5.32 -17.69 -22.61
N HIS A 225 4.78 -18.38 -21.61
CA HIS A 225 3.65 -17.93 -20.79
C HIS A 225 3.96 -16.67 -19.95
N ALA A 226 5.22 -16.50 -19.56
CA ALA A 226 5.68 -15.38 -18.76
C ALA A 226 6.06 -14.15 -19.60
N ASP A 227 6.31 -14.34 -20.91
CA ASP A 227 6.89 -13.31 -21.77
C ASP A 227 5.85 -12.45 -22.50
N SER A 228 4.59 -12.88 -22.52
CA SER A 228 3.54 -12.13 -23.21
C SER A 228 2.18 -12.34 -22.57
N ALA A 229 1.40 -11.27 -22.52
CA ALA A 229 0.04 -11.26 -22.02
C ALA A 229 -0.89 -10.48 -22.94
N VAL A 230 -2.17 -10.76 -22.81
CA VAL A 230 -3.25 -10.03 -23.45
C VAL A 230 -4.02 -9.31 -22.37
N VAL A 231 -4.25 -8.01 -22.57
CA VAL A 231 -5.19 -7.24 -21.77
C VAL A 231 -6.47 -7.07 -22.59
N VAL A 232 -7.58 -7.45 -22.02
CA VAL A 232 -8.91 -7.36 -22.64
C VAL A 232 -9.70 -6.28 -21.91
N HIS A 233 -10.15 -5.29 -22.67
CA HIS A 233 -11.00 -4.22 -22.17
C HIS A 233 -12.49 -4.57 -22.30
N SER A 234 -13.38 -3.71 -21.78
CA SER A 234 -14.83 -3.89 -21.78
C SER A 234 -15.35 -4.29 -23.16
N SER A 235 -15.83 -5.52 -23.29
CA SER A 235 -16.24 -6.13 -24.55
C SER A 235 -16.98 -7.44 -24.27
N THR A 236 -17.66 -7.98 -25.30
CA THR A 236 -18.29 -9.30 -25.24
C THR A 236 -17.26 -10.41 -24.91
N LEU A 237 -15.99 -10.24 -25.30
CA LEU A 237 -14.92 -11.16 -24.92
C LEU A 237 -14.68 -11.13 -23.41
N LEU A 238 -14.64 -9.94 -22.80
CA LEU A 238 -14.54 -9.80 -21.35
C LEU A 238 -15.72 -10.44 -20.64
N ASP A 239 -16.96 -10.23 -21.14
CA ASP A 239 -18.15 -10.84 -20.57
C ASP A 239 -18.09 -12.37 -20.61
N ALA A 240 -17.52 -12.93 -21.68
CA ALA A 240 -17.27 -14.37 -21.77
C ALA A 240 -16.25 -14.87 -20.75
N LEU A 241 -15.16 -14.11 -20.51
CA LEU A 241 -14.16 -14.42 -19.47
C LEU A 241 -14.74 -14.34 -18.05
N VAL A 242 -15.55 -13.33 -17.77
CA VAL A 242 -16.30 -13.21 -16.51
C VAL A 242 -17.25 -14.40 -16.33
N THR A 243 -17.98 -14.77 -17.39
CA THR A 243 -18.89 -15.92 -17.36
C THR A 243 -18.12 -17.22 -17.11
N LEU A 244 -16.96 -17.42 -17.74
CA LEU A 244 -16.09 -18.56 -17.50
C LEU A 244 -15.67 -18.61 -16.01
N PHE A 245 -15.23 -17.49 -15.44
CA PHE A 245 -14.89 -17.43 -14.02
C PHE A 245 -16.08 -17.84 -13.15
N GLU A 246 -17.27 -17.30 -13.38
CA GLU A 246 -18.46 -17.59 -12.58
C GLU A 246 -18.90 -19.07 -12.67
N VAL A 247 -18.75 -19.70 -13.85
CA VAL A 247 -19.02 -21.13 -14.01
C VAL A 247 -18.04 -21.97 -13.21
N LEU A 248 -16.76 -21.66 -13.30
CA LEU A 248 -15.70 -22.33 -12.52
C LEU A 248 -15.88 -22.09 -11.03
N TRP A 249 -16.27 -20.88 -10.64
CA TRP A 249 -16.54 -20.55 -9.24
C TRP A 249 -17.62 -21.43 -8.62
N ARG A 250 -18.72 -21.67 -9.33
CA ARG A 250 -19.82 -22.52 -8.85
C ARG A 250 -19.42 -23.97 -8.67
N SER A 251 -18.53 -24.46 -9.53
CA SER A 251 -18.07 -25.87 -9.51
C SER A 251 -16.88 -26.12 -8.57
N SER A 252 -16.21 -25.06 -8.12
CA SER A 252 -15.02 -25.15 -7.26
C SER A 252 -15.38 -25.35 -5.79
N LEU A 253 -14.49 -25.98 -5.03
CA LEU A 253 -14.66 -26.21 -3.58
C LEU A 253 -13.99 -25.08 -2.76
N PRO A 254 -14.56 -24.69 -1.62
CA PRO A 254 -13.90 -23.73 -0.73
C PRO A 254 -12.51 -24.23 -0.29
N LEU A 255 -11.52 -23.35 -0.25
CA LEU A 255 -10.20 -23.66 0.30
C LEU A 255 -10.33 -23.93 1.80
N PRO A 256 -9.85 -25.08 2.33
CA PRO A 256 -9.88 -25.34 3.75
C PRO A 256 -9.11 -24.29 4.54
N ALA A 257 -9.73 -23.77 5.60
CA ALA A 257 -9.04 -22.85 6.50
C ALA A 257 -7.78 -23.54 7.06
N GLY A 258 -6.64 -22.87 6.96
CA GLY A 258 -5.42 -23.32 7.61
C GLY A 258 -5.56 -23.36 9.14
N PRO A 259 -4.65 -24.02 9.87
CA PRO A 259 -4.65 -24.01 11.32
C PRO A 259 -4.62 -22.55 11.80
N SER A 260 -5.71 -22.09 12.41
CA SER A 260 -5.85 -20.74 12.91
C SER A 260 -4.74 -20.44 13.92
N ARG A 261 -3.79 -19.58 13.60
CA ARG A 261 -2.96 -18.94 14.61
C ARG A 261 -3.91 -18.19 15.55
N PRO A 262 -3.83 -18.41 16.87
CA PRO A 262 -4.63 -17.61 17.78
C PRO A 262 -4.31 -16.14 17.51
N ARG A 263 -5.32 -15.36 17.12
CA ARG A 263 -5.22 -13.89 17.03
C ARG A 263 -4.77 -13.46 18.42
N THR A 264 -3.53 -12.98 18.52
CA THR A 264 -3.07 -12.26 19.72
C THR A 264 -4.06 -11.13 19.90
N ALA A 265 -4.97 -11.34 20.85
CA ALA A 265 -5.93 -10.33 21.25
C ALA A 265 -5.12 -9.08 21.60
N ALA A 266 -5.27 -8.04 20.80
CA ALA A 266 -4.78 -6.72 21.15
C ALA A 266 -5.32 -6.46 22.56
N ARG A 267 -4.42 -6.42 23.54
CA ARG A 267 -4.75 -6.08 24.94
C ARG A 267 -5.44 -4.72 24.86
N ARG A 268 -6.77 -4.71 24.90
CA ARG A 268 -7.52 -3.53 25.26
C ARG A 268 -7.04 -3.20 26.67
N THR A 269 -6.16 -2.24 26.78
CA THR A 269 -5.88 -1.55 28.05
C THR A 269 -7.18 -0.91 28.48
N CYS A 270 -7.92 -1.64 29.28
CA CYS A 270 -9.04 -1.09 30.03
C CYS A 270 -8.42 -0.04 30.98
N ARG A 271 -8.49 1.23 30.60
CA ARG A 271 -8.26 2.34 31.55
C ARG A 271 -9.36 2.24 32.59
N ILE A 272 -9.04 1.68 33.73
CA ILE A 272 -9.83 1.80 34.94
C ILE A 272 -9.82 3.29 35.28
N ARG A 273 -10.88 3.99 34.91
CA ARG A 273 -11.20 5.28 35.54
C ARG A 273 -11.50 5.00 37.01
N SER A 274 -10.63 5.47 37.86
CA SER A 274 -10.83 5.53 39.31
C SER A 274 -12.16 6.21 39.61
N CYS A 275 -13.15 5.45 40.02
CA CYS A 275 -14.37 5.96 40.60
C CYS A 275 -14.13 6.06 42.08
N SER A 276 -13.68 7.23 42.51
CA SER A 276 -13.62 7.64 43.92
C SER A 276 -15.00 8.10 44.40
N ARG A 277 -15.84 7.18 44.79
CA ARG A 277 -16.99 7.41 45.66
C ARG A 277 -17.65 6.07 46.01
N CYS A 278 -17.33 5.60 47.16
CA CYS A 278 -18.20 4.83 48.09
C CYS A 278 -17.32 4.14 49.14
N TRP A 279 -16.74 4.97 50.00
CA TRP A 279 -16.31 4.46 51.32
C TRP A 279 -17.19 5.16 52.38
N ARG A 280 -18.12 4.45 53.02
CA ARG A 280 -18.70 4.78 54.31
C ARG A 280 -18.48 3.61 55.25
N PRO A 281 -17.84 3.85 56.40
CA PRO A 281 -17.75 2.87 57.47
C PRO A 281 -18.89 3.05 58.46
N GLY A 282 -19.30 1.95 59.12
CA GLY A 282 -20.17 1.94 60.28
C GLY A 282 -21.37 1.01 60.06
N SER A 283 -21.58 -0.01 60.80
CA SER A 283 -21.67 -0.11 62.24
C SER A 283 -21.78 -1.58 62.66
N ARG A 284 -21.22 -1.88 63.83
CA ARG A 284 -21.36 -3.11 64.61
C ARG A 284 -22.81 -3.38 65.01
N THR A 285 -23.23 -4.65 65.09
CA THR A 285 -23.98 -5.33 66.15
C THR A 285 -24.01 -6.85 65.84
N ARG A 286 -23.38 -7.68 66.58
CA ARG A 286 -23.67 -8.35 67.84
C ARG A 286 -24.77 -9.42 67.76
N ARG A 287 -24.33 -10.66 68.00
CA ARG A 287 -25.01 -11.79 68.70
C ARG A 287 -26.24 -12.40 68.00
N SER A 288 -26.40 -13.73 67.87
CA SER A 288 -26.36 -14.77 68.90
C SER A 288 -26.56 -16.14 68.26
N ARG A 289 -25.80 -17.14 68.74
CA ARG A 289 -26.19 -18.44 69.25
C ARG A 289 -27.56 -19.03 68.87
N ALA A 290 -27.54 -20.26 68.37
CA ALA A 290 -28.06 -21.51 68.96
C ALA A 290 -28.17 -22.54 67.83
N SER A 291 -27.47 -23.64 67.79
CA SER A 291 -27.70 -24.98 68.49
C SER A 291 -28.84 -25.79 67.92
N SER A 292 -28.48 -27.00 67.58
CA SER A 292 -29.27 -28.22 67.59
C SER A 292 -29.99 -28.67 66.34
N GLY A 293 -29.67 -29.87 65.93
CA GLY A 293 -30.42 -30.78 65.12
C GLY A 293 -29.56 -31.57 64.19
#